data_f760540fe4bc8907bdcab61d27542ea5
#
_entry.id   f760540fe4bc8907bdcab61d27542ea5
#
_cell.length_a   1.000
_cell.length_b   1.000
_cell.length_c   1.000
_cell.angle_alpha   90.00
_cell.angle_beta   90.00
_cell.angle_gamma   90.00
#
_symmetry.space_group_name_H-M   'P 1'
#
loop_
_entity.id
_entity.type
_entity.pdbx_description
1 polymer ?
#
loop_
_entity_poly.entity_id
_entity_poly.type
_entity_poly.pdbx_seq_one_letter_code
_entity_poly.pdbx_strand_id
1 'polypeptide(L)'
;MKNIRIGMVCPYGWDTPGGVQTHIRDLAEHLIEEGHFVSVLTPISDDSVKHEDYVVNAGKPISIPVNGSVARVLFGPIASSRAKQWIASGDFDLLHLHEPAIPSLSLLACSAAEGPLVGTFHVSTPKKKAIYAIGPILEPIVEKLNARIAVSELARSTLKDHFDTDAVVIPNGIDGQRYANAKINNEYSNGHTVGFIGRIEEPRKGLQVLIDSLSIVARFIPDVQFLVAGPGDSSEFTKKLNPQLRSRIKFLGLLSNEEKESFLKSVQIYVA
;
A
#
# COMPACT_ATOMS: atom_id res chain seq x y z
N MET A 1 -28.79 -2.10 4.27
CA MET A 1 -28.38 -0.67 4.40
C MET A 1 -28.81 0.07 3.14
N LYS A 2 -28.98 1.41 3.19
CA LYS A 2 -29.26 2.20 1.97
C LYS A 2 -27.98 2.21 1.11
N ASN A 3 -28.11 1.91 -0.18
CA ASN A 3 -27.00 2.01 -1.11
C ASN A 3 -26.57 3.48 -1.27
N ILE A 4 -25.29 3.76 -1.17
CA ILE A 4 -24.72 5.10 -1.29
C ILE A 4 -23.67 5.13 -2.41
N ARG A 5 -23.35 6.34 -2.87
CA ARG A 5 -22.33 6.62 -3.89
C ARG A 5 -21.05 7.09 -3.19
N ILE A 6 -19.98 6.32 -3.34
CA ILE A 6 -18.70 6.55 -2.65
C ILE A 6 -17.62 6.90 -3.68
N GLY A 7 -17.07 8.10 -3.55
CA GLY A 7 -15.85 8.47 -4.27
C GLY A 7 -14.62 8.17 -3.42
N MET A 8 -13.71 7.36 -3.90
CA MET A 8 -12.44 7.07 -3.21
C MET A 8 -11.28 7.73 -3.95
N VAL A 9 -10.29 8.25 -3.22
CA VAL A 9 -9.10 8.84 -3.84
C VAL A 9 -7.84 8.15 -3.36
N CYS A 10 -7.10 7.57 -4.31
CA CYS A 10 -5.79 6.99 -4.09
C CYS A 10 -4.70 8.01 -4.39
N PRO A 11 -3.78 8.30 -3.45
CA PRO A 11 -2.71 9.27 -3.67
C PRO A 11 -1.58 8.76 -4.58
N TYR A 12 -1.46 7.44 -4.74
CA TYR A 12 -0.34 6.77 -5.39
C TYR A 12 -0.72 6.16 -6.74
N GLY A 13 0.27 5.95 -7.61
CA GLY A 13 0.07 5.31 -8.92
C GLY A 13 -0.57 3.93 -8.76
N TRP A 14 -1.71 3.72 -9.42
CA TRP A 14 -2.54 2.51 -9.31
C TRP A 14 -1.86 1.25 -9.84
N ASP A 15 -1.10 1.41 -10.89
CA ASP A 15 -0.30 0.38 -11.56
C ASP A 15 1.03 0.07 -10.85
N THR A 16 1.26 0.68 -9.68
CA THR A 16 2.45 0.43 -8.87
C THR A 16 2.08 -0.43 -7.66
N PRO A 17 2.71 -1.60 -7.47
CA PRO A 17 2.45 -2.43 -6.29
C PRO A 17 2.71 -1.68 -4.98
N GLY A 18 1.72 -1.67 -4.09
CA GLY A 18 1.82 -1.02 -2.78
C GLY A 18 0.65 -1.37 -1.86
N GLY A 19 0.91 -1.35 -0.55
CA GLY A 19 -0.10 -1.73 0.45
C GLY A 19 -1.34 -0.83 0.47
N VAL A 20 -1.16 0.47 0.19
CA VAL A 20 -2.27 1.43 0.13
C VAL A 20 -3.18 1.14 -1.06
N GLN A 21 -2.61 0.91 -2.25
CA GLN A 21 -3.37 0.58 -3.45
C GLN A 21 -4.12 -0.74 -3.30
N THR A 22 -3.47 -1.76 -2.72
CA THR A 22 -4.12 -3.05 -2.42
C THR A 22 -5.29 -2.87 -1.47
N HIS A 23 -5.10 -2.13 -0.37
CA HIS A 23 -6.18 -1.87 0.57
C HIS A 23 -7.36 -1.11 -0.07
N ILE A 24 -7.09 -0.10 -0.90
CA ILE A 24 -8.17 0.65 -1.58
C ILE A 24 -8.91 -0.25 -2.56
N ARG A 25 -8.20 -1.12 -3.29
CA ARG A 25 -8.82 -2.09 -4.21
C ARG A 25 -9.72 -3.06 -3.46
N ASP A 26 -9.19 -3.72 -2.44
CA ASP A 26 -9.95 -4.69 -1.64
C ASP A 26 -11.18 -4.04 -0.99
N LEU A 27 -11.06 -2.80 -0.48
CA LEU A 27 -12.16 -2.05 0.09
C LEU A 27 -13.20 -1.64 -0.95
N ALA A 28 -12.78 -1.19 -2.14
CA ALA A 28 -13.67 -0.80 -3.22
C ALA A 28 -14.49 -2.01 -3.71
N GLU A 29 -13.83 -3.14 -3.94
CA GLU A 29 -14.47 -4.39 -4.36
C GLU A 29 -15.49 -4.86 -3.32
N HIS A 30 -15.12 -4.87 -2.04
CA HIS A 30 -16.03 -5.25 -0.96
C HIS A 30 -17.26 -4.32 -0.87
N LEU A 31 -17.08 -3.01 -0.98
CA LEU A 31 -18.20 -2.06 -0.96
C LEU A 31 -19.13 -2.22 -2.19
N ILE A 32 -18.58 -2.59 -3.34
CA ILE A 32 -19.36 -2.91 -4.54
C ILE A 32 -20.18 -4.20 -4.31
N GLU A 33 -19.58 -5.23 -3.71
CA GLU A 33 -20.27 -6.47 -3.34
C GLU A 33 -21.41 -6.24 -2.35
N GLU A 34 -21.25 -5.28 -1.42
CA GLU A 34 -22.31 -4.83 -0.49
C GLU A 34 -23.39 -3.97 -1.18
N GLY A 35 -23.26 -3.71 -2.48
CA GLY A 35 -24.26 -3.01 -3.31
C GLY A 35 -24.09 -1.50 -3.38
N HIS A 36 -22.98 -0.95 -2.91
CA HIS A 36 -22.67 0.47 -3.06
C HIS A 36 -22.14 0.79 -4.46
N PHE A 37 -22.35 2.02 -4.93
CA PHE A 37 -21.63 2.54 -6.08
C PHE A 37 -20.27 3.06 -5.60
N VAL A 38 -19.18 2.59 -6.23
CA VAL A 38 -17.83 3.05 -5.93
C VAL A 38 -17.14 3.55 -7.21
N SER A 39 -16.45 4.69 -7.09
CA SER A 39 -15.53 5.20 -8.12
C SER A 39 -14.21 5.60 -7.46
N VAL A 40 -13.09 5.17 -8.02
CA VAL A 40 -11.74 5.41 -7.47
C VAL A 40 -10.97 6.33 -8.40
N LEU A 41 -10.66 7.55 -7.95
CA LEU A 41 -9.78 8.48 -8.65
C LEU A 41 -8.33 8.23 -8.26
N THR A 42 -7.46 7.98 -9.23
CA THR A 42 -6.06 7.59 -8.98
C THR A 42 -5.13 8.00 -10.12
N PRO A 43 -3.83 8.23 -9.87
CA PRO A 43 -2.84 8.37 -10.93
C PRO A 43 -2.58 7.02 -11.61
N ILE A 44 -2.38 7.02 -12.94
CA ILE A 44 -2.03 5.83 -13.72
C ILE A 44 -0.84 6.17 -14.63
N SER A 45 0.20 5.32 -14.64
CA SER A 45 1.40 5.55 -15.44
C SER A 45 1.21 5.11 -16.88
N ASP A 46 0.49 4.00 -17.10
CA ASP A 46 0.26 3.38 -18.40
C ASP A 46 -1.23 3.29 -18.73
N ASP A 47 -1.68 4.18 -19.62
CA ASP A 47 -3.06 4.23 -20.08
C ASP A 47 -3.43 3.07 -21.02
N SER A 48 -2.47 2.29 -21.51
CA SER A 48 -2.70 1.14 -22.40
C SER A 48 -3.19 -0.11 -21.64
N VAL A 49 -2.97 -0.16 -20.32
CA VAL A 49 -3.42 -1.26 -19.48
C VAL A 49 -4.86 -1.03 -19.05
N LYS A 50 -5.71 -2.03 -19.28
CA LYS A 50 -7.10 -2.00 -18.79
C LYS A 50 -7.10 -2.18 -17.27
N HIS A 51 -7.76 -1.27 -16.59
CA HIS A 51 -8.00 -1.32 -15.16
C HIS A 51 -9.46 -1.70 -14.87
N GLU A 52 -9.79 -1.83 -13.59
CA GLU A 52 -11.14 -2.11 -13.09
C GLU A 52 -12.11 -0.98 -13.52
N ASP A 53 -13.35 -1.32 -13.83
CA ASP A 53 -14.34 -0.38 -14.40
C ASP A 53 -14.71 0.78 -13.43
N TYR A 54 -14.43 0.62 -12.13
CA TYR A 54 -14.63 1.66 -11.12
C TYR A 54 -13.44 2.64 -11.02
N VAL A 55 -12.35 2.42 -11.76
CA VAL A 55 -11.12 3.23 -11.69
C VAL A 55 -11.15 4.36 -12.70
N VAL A 56 -10.85 5.57 -12.24
CA VAL A 56 -10.77 6.78 -13.05
C VAL A 56 -9.34 7.34 -13.03
N ASN A 57 -8.74 7.50 -14.20
CA ASN A 57 -7.38 8.03 -14.33
C ASN A 57 -7.33 9.55 -14.13
N ALA A 58 -6.63 9.99 -13.09
CA ALA A 58 -6.36 11.40 -12.81
C ALA A 58 -5.16 11.98 -13.60
N GLY A 59 -4.34 11.14 -14.20
CA GLY A 59 -3.13 11.52 -14.95
C GLY A 59 -1.89 10.76 -14.52
N LYS A 60 -0.76 11.03 -15.20
CA LYS A 60 0.50 10.32 -14.97
C LYS A 60 1.18 10.79 -13.68
N PRO A 61 1.57 9.86 -12.78
CA PRO A 61 2.28 10.21 -11.57
C PRO A 61 3.74 10.61 -11.85
N ILE A 62 4.32 11.38 -10.93
CA ILE A 62 5.76 11.62 -10.84
C ILE A 62 6.37 10.80 -9.70
N SER A 63 7.61 10.38 -9.89
CA SER A 63 8.34 9.60 -8.89
C SER A 63 9.07 10.54 -7.92
N ILE A 64 8.79 10.41 -6.63
CA ILE A 64 9.42 11.19 -5.55
C ILE A 64 10.11 10.24 -4.57
N PRO A 65 11.43 10.38 -4.31
CA PRO A 65 12.11 9.60 -3.29
C PRO A 65 11.58 9.95 -1.88
N VAL A 66 11.13 8.95 -1.13
CA VAL A 66 10.61 9.13 0.23
C VAL A 66 11.09 7.99 1.13
N ASN A 67 11.82 8.32 2.20
CA ASN A 67 12.23 7.36 3.24
C ASN A 67 12.88 6.07 2.73
N GLY A 68 13.76 6.16 1.71
CA GLY A 68 14.42 4.99 1.09
C GLY A 68 13.54 4.19 0.14
N SER A 69 12.37 4.70 -0.21
CA SER A 69 11.44 4.16 -1.22
C SER A 69 11.13 5.23 -2.26
N VAL A 70 10.36 4.88 -3.30
CA VAL A 70 9.89 5.82 -4.32
C VAL A 70 8.36 5.86 -4.27
N ALA A 71 7.81 7.03 -3.92
CA ALA A 71 6.40 7.30 -4.04
C ALA A 71 6.07 7.83 -5.44
N ARG A 72 5.07 7.26 -6.09
CA ARG A 72 4.53 7.75 -7.38
C ARG A 72 3.25 8.51 -7.12
N VAL A 73 3.34 9.83 -7.09
CA VAL A 73 2.24 10.74 -6.73
C VAL A 73 1.91 11.68 -7.88
N LEU A 74 0.70 12.22 -7.85
CA LEU A 74 0.25 13.25 -8.78
C LEU A 74 -0.17 14.50 -8.01
N PHE A 75 0.35 15.65 -8.43
CA PHE A 75 0.04 16.95 -7.84
C PHE A 75 0.15 18.05 -8.90
N GLY A 76 -0.63 19.13 -8.76
CA GLY A 76 -0.56 20.29 -9.65
C GLY A 76 -1.91 20.71 -10.22
N PRO A 77 -1.95 21.79 -11.04
CA PRO A 77 -3.20 22.41 -11.51
C PRO A 77 -4.08 21.47 -12.35
N ILE A 78 -3.48 20.66 -13.22
CA ILE A 78 -4.22 19.72 -14.06
C ILE A 78 -4.87 18.64 -13.20
N ALA A 79 -4.14 18.08 -12.23
CA ALA A 79 -4.67 17.10 -11.29
C ALA A 79 -5.80 17.70 -10.45
N SER A 80 -5.65 18.96 -9.99
CA SER A 80 -6.69 19.69 -9.27
C SER A 80 -7.96 19.86 -10.11
N SER A 81 -7.82 20.24 -11.39
CA SER A 81 -8.96 20.38 -12.29
C SER A 81 -9.69 19.07 -12.52
N ARG A 82 -8.94 17.97 -12.73
CA ARG A 82 -9.51 16.63 -12.92
C ARG A 82 -10.23 16.13 -11.66
N ALA A 83 -9.65 16.36 -10.48
CA ALA A 83 -10.29 16.03 -9.21
C ALA A 83 -11.61 16.79 -9.04
N LYS A 84 -11.63 18.11 -9.30
CA LYS A 84 -12.85 18.93 -9.27
C LYS A 84 -13.93 18.43 -10.22
N GLN A 85 -13.54 18.12 -11.46
CA GLN A 85 -14.47 17.60 -12.46
C GLN A 85 -15.07 16.25 -12.05
N TRP A 86 -14.23 15.33 -11.55
CA TRP A 86 -14.66 14.01 -11.09
C TRP A 86 -15.60 14.11 -9.88
N ILE A 87 -15.29 14.98 -8.90
CA ILE A 87 -16.17 15.25 -7.76
C ILE A 87 -17.52 15.80 -8.24
N ALA A 88 -17.51 16.80 -9.11
CA ALA A 88 -18.74 17.45 -9.59
C ALA A 88 -19.62 16.53 -10.43
N SER A 89 -19.03 15.58 -11.17
CA SER A 89 -19.79 14.64 -12.02
C SER A 89 -20.20 13.35 -11.31
N GLY A 90 -19.60 13.03 -10.15
CA GLY A 90 -19.74 11.74 -9.50
C GLY A 90 -21.01 11.60 -8.65
N ASP A 91 -21.64 12.73 -8.26
CA ASP A 91 -22.81 12.75 -7.36
C ASP A 91 -22.62 11.85 -6.12
N PHE A 92 -21.48 12.03 -5.45
CA PHE A 92 -21.08 11.22 -4.33
C PHE A 92 -21.76 11.64 -3.03
N ASP A 93 -22.32 10.66 -2.31
CA ASP A 93 -22.81 10.86 -0.94
C ASP A 93 -21.65 11.02 0.06
N LEU A 94 -20.47 10.45 -0.26
CA LEU A 94 -19.27 10.42 0.58
C LEU A 94 -18.02 10.39 -0.27
N LEU A 95 -17.00 11.15 0.16
CA LEU A 95 -15.63 10.99 -0.35
C LEU A 95 -14.73 10.36 0.70
N HIS A 96 -14.03 9.30 0.32
CA HIS A 96 -13.04 8.61 1.13
C HIS A 96 -11.64 8.87 0.58
N LEU A 97 -10.85 9.63 1.31
CA LEU A 97 -9.54 10.12 0.89
C LEU A 97 -8.43 9.37 1.64
N HIS A 98 -7.52 8.73 0.90
CA HIS A 98 -6.37 8.08 1.51
C HIS A 98 -5.16 9.02 1.51
N GLU A 99 -4.50 9.18 2.67
CA GLU A 99 -3.38 10.10 2.89
C GLU A 99 -3.68 11.56 2.47
N PRO A 100 -4.76 12.19 2.97
CA PRO A 100 -5.15 13.54 2.54
C PRO A 100 -4.18 14.65 2.98
N ALA A 101 -3.27 14.36 3.92
CA ALA A 101 -2.32 15.33 4.46
C ALA A 101 -0.93 15.29 3.80
N ILE A 102 -0.78 14.63 2.66
CA ILE A 102 0.45 14.67 1.87
C ILE A 102 0.21 15.38 0.52
N PRO A 103 1.21 16.10 -0.02
CA PRO A 103 1.10 16.71 -1.35
C PRO A 103 0.84 15.65 -2.43
N SER A 104 -0.42 15.45 -2.76
CA SER A 104 -0.88 14.39 -3.66
C SER A 104 -2.27 14.72 -4.22
N LEU A 105 -2.79 13.82 -5.05
CA LEU A 105 -4.16 13.89 -5.57
C LEU A 105 -5.20 13.95 -4.43
N SER A 106 -4.98 13.22 -3.32
CA SER A 106 -5.89 13.22 -2.18
C SER A 106 -5.99 14.57 -1.49
N LEU A 107 -4.87 15.28 -1.35
CA LEU A 107 -4.86 16.66 -0.82
C LEU A 107 -5.66 17.61 -1.73
N LEU A 108 -5.47 17.50 -3.05
CA LEU A 108 -6.20 18.33 -4.03
C LEU A 108 -7.69 18.04 -4.00
N ALA A 109 -8.08 16.76 -3.92
CA ALA A 109 -9.47 16.36 -3.82
C ALA A 109 -10.09 16.85 -2.49
N CYS A 110 -9.40 16.71 -1.36
CA CYS A 110 -9.85 17.22 -0.07
C CYS A 110 -10.07 18.74 -0.09
N SER A 111 -9.16 19.48 -0.69
CA SER A 111 -9.27 20.93 -0.82
C SER A 111 -10.50 21.33 -1.66
N ALA A 112 -10.80 20.57 -2.71
CA ALA A 112 -11.86 20.88 -3.67
C ALA A 112 -13.26 20.38 -3.24
N ALA A 113 -13.32 19.37 -2.38
CA ALA A 113 -14.57 18.72 -1.99
C ALA A 113 -15.43 19.57 -1.07
N GLU A 114 -16.75 19.44 -1.21
CA GLU A 114 -17.77 19.92 -0.29
C GLU A 114 -18.66 18.72 0.08
N GLY A 115 -18.91 18.51 1.38
CA GLY A 115 -19.75 17.40 1.85
C GLY A 115 -19.01 16.41 2.77
N PRO A 116 -19.60 15.25 3.03
CA PRO A 116 -19.02 14.29 3.96
C PRO A 116 -17.68 13.74 3.46
N LEU A 117 -16.64 13.91 4.28
CA LEU A 117 -15.27 13.48 3.97
C LEU A 117 -14.74 12.54 5.04
N VAL A 118 -14.23 11.39 4.61
CA VAL A 118 -13.47 10.45 5.46
C VAL A 118 -12.02 10.46 5.01
N GLY A 119 -11.08 10.59 5.95
CA GLY A 119 -9.65 10.48 5.69
C GLY A 119 -9.05 9.24 6.33
N THR A 120 -8.34 8.41 5.57
CA THR A 120 -7.56 7.29 6.10
C THR A 120 -6.07 7.57 6.01
N PHE A 121 -5.38 7.40 7.13
CA PHE A 121 -3.94 7.63 7.30
C PHE A 121 -3.21 6.30 7.45
N HIS A 122 -2.30 6.02 6.52
CA HIS A 122 -1.54 4.76 6.44
C HIS A 122 -0.09 4.92 6.87
N VAL A 123 0.47 6.13 6.73
CA VAL A 123 1.89 6.37 6.92
C VAL A 123 2.18 6.75 8.36
N SER A 124 3.18 6.08 8.91
CA SER A 124 3.86 6.53 10.11
C SER A 124 5.11 7.31 9.70
N THR A 125 5.18 8.55 10.09
CA THR A 125 6.34 9.41 9.81
C THR A 125 6.93 9.89 11.13
N PRO A 126 8.21 9.61 11.40
CA PRO A 126 8.90 10.18 12.57
C PRO A 126 8.79 11.72 12.54
N LYS A 127 8.75 12.33 13.73
CA LYS A 127 8.73 13.80 13.88
C LYS A 127 9.84 14.43 13.05
N LYS A 128 9.51 14.96 11.86
CA LYS A 128 10.46 15.65 10.98
C LYS A 128 10.17 17.14 11.00
N LYS A 129 11.21 17.96 11.15
CA LYS A 129 11.12 19.43 11.10
C LYS A 129 10.36 19.95 9.87
N ALA A 130 10.49 19.26 8.72
CA ALA A 130 9.80 19.63 7.48
C ALA A 130 8.26 19.50 7.59
N ILE A 131 7.73 18.52 8.33
CA ILE A 131 6.29 18.36 8.51
C ILE A 131 5.75 19.44 9.45
N TYR A 132 6.49 19.83 10.47
CA TYR A 132 6.12 20.95 11.32
C TYR A 132 6.04 22.28 10.54
N ALA A 133 6.89 22.47 9.54
CA ALA A 133 6.88 23.70 8.74
C ALA A 133 5.63 23.80 7.84
N ILE A 134 5.08 22.68 7.37
CA ILE A 134 3.88 22.66 6.51
C ILE A 134 2.59 22.32 7.30
N GLY A 135 2.71 21.91 8.56
CA GLY A 135 1.59 21.59 9.44
C GLY A 135 0.47 22.64 9.43
N PRO A 136 0.76 23.92 9.66
CA PRO A 136 -0.25 24.98 9.65
C PRO A 136 -1.00 25.13 8.31
N ILE A 137 -0.39 24.72 7.20
CA ILE A 137 -1.03 24.75 5.87
C ILE A 137 -1.95 23.52 5.68
N LEU A 138 -1.60 22.40 6.30
CA LEU A 138 -2.34 21.14 6.17
C LEU A 138 -3.42 20.97 7.24
N GLU A 139 -3.31 21.67 8.37
CA GLU A 139 -4.26 21.59 9.48
C GLU A 139 -5.71 21.86 9.04
N PRO A 140 -6.02 22.93 8.27
CA PRO A 140 -7.39 23.16 7.78
C PRO A 140 -7.92 22.03 6.88
N ILE A 141 -7.03 21.31 6.18
CA ILE A 141 -7.38 20.16 5.34
C ILE A 141 -7.77 18.98 6.22
N VAL A 142 -7.02 18.73 7.29
CA VAL A 142 -7.30 17.63 8.24
C VAL A 142 -8.55 17.95 9.06
N GLU A 143 -8.77 19.20 9.46
CA GLU A 143 -9.98 19.65 10.17
C GLU A 143 -11.25 19.53 9.33
N LYS A 144 -11.15 19.68 8.01
CA LYS A 144 -12.27 19.52 7.07
C LYS A 144 -12.85 18.10 7.05
N LEU A 145 -12.09 17.10 7.49
CA LEU A 145 -12.52 15.69 7.51
C LEU A 145 -13.57 15.46 8.60
N ASN A 146 -14.73 14.93 8.22
CA ASN A 146 -15.81 14.58 9.15
C ASN A 146 -15.46 13.34 9.98
N ALA A 147 -14.67 12.41 9.40
CA ALA A 147 -14.14 11.25 10.10
C ALA A 147 -12.68 10.99 9.71
N ARG A 148 -11.90 10.49 10.66
CA ARG A 148 -10.49 10.16 10.48
C ARG A 148 -10.26 8.73 10.93
N ILE A 149 -9.61 7.95 10.07
CA ILE A 149 -9.22 6.56 10.29
C ILE A 149 -7.70 6.49 10.28
N ALA A 150 -7.12 5.82 11.25
CA ALA A 150 -5.72 5.44 11.26
C ALA A 150 -5.61 3.92 11.16
N VAL A 151 -4.77 3.40 10.28
CA VAL A 151 -4.65 1.94 10.10
C VAL A 151 -3.85 1.24 11.21
N SER A 152 -3.27 2.00 12.13
CA SER A 152 -2.54 1.50 13.29
C SER A 152 -2.41 2.57 14.37
N GLU A 153 -2.10 2.17 15.60
CA GLU A 153 -1.80 3.11 16.68
C GLU A 153 -0.60 4.02 16.33
N LEU A 154 0.34 3.52 15.55
CA LEU A 154 1.50 4.31 15.10
C LEU A 154 1.09 5.39 14.08
N ALA A 155 0.16 5.09 13.17
CA ALA A 155 -0.40 6.10 12.26
C ALA A 155 -1.24 7.12 13.05
N ARG A 156 -2.02 6.67 14.04
CA ARG A 156 -2.80 7.54 14.94
C ARG A 156 -1.91 8.48 15.74
N SER A 157 -0.81 7.99 16.32
CA SER A 157 0.13 8.83 17.07
C SER A 157 0.80 9.87 16.17
N THR A 158 1.11 9.50 14.91
CA THR A 158 1.64 10.42 13.91
C THR A 158 0.66 11.58 13.64
N LEU A 159 -0.63 11.28 13.51
CA LEU A 159 -1.67 12.28 13.30
C LEU A 159 -1.78 13.24 14.51
N LYS A 160 -1.80 12.69 15.73
CA LYS A 160 -1.79 13.48 16.97
C LYS A 160 -0.56 14.37 17.09
N ASP A 161 0.60 13.82 16.79
CA ASP A 161 1.87 14.53 16.92
C ASP A 161 2.02 15.70 15.93
N HIS A 162 1.34 15.65 14.79
CA HIS A 162 1.50 16.64 13.72
C HIS A 162 0.33 17.63 13.59
N PHE A 163 -0.89 17.23 13.96
CA PHE A 163 -2.10 18.01 13.70
C PHE A 163 -2.98 18.19 14.94
N ASP A 164 -2.51 17.79 16.13
CA ASP A 164 -3.28 17.83 17.39
C ASP A 164 -4.71 17.31 17.27
N THR A 165 -4.89 16.29 16.44
CA THR A 165 -6.20 15.67 16.16
C THR A 165 -6.14 14.16 16.34
N ASP A 166 -7.30 13.53 16.52
CA ASP A 166 -7.41 12.09 16.77
C ASP A 166 -8.11 11.36 15.62
N ALA A 167 -7.92 10.04 15.56
CA ALA A 167 -8.52 9.16 14.60
C ALA A 167 -8.97 7.85 15.26
N VAL A 168 -9.99 7.21 14.68
CA VAL A 168 -10.37 5.84 15.04
C VAL A 168 -9.36 4.88 14.42
N VAL A 169 -8.88 3.91 15.19
CA VAL A 169 -7.98 2.89 14.66
C VAL A 169 -8.82 1.78 14.03
N ILE A 170 -8.69 1.65 12.70
CA ILE A 170 -9.29 0.58 11.91
C ILE A 170 -8.18 -0.02 11.04
N PRO A 171 -7.64 -1.19 11.40
CA PRO A 171 -6.62 -1.85 10.59
C PRO A 171 -7.09 -2.16 9.19
N ASN A 172 -6.15 -2.24 8.24
CA ASN A 172 -6.48 -2.69 6.89
C ASN A 172 -7.09 -4.09 6.94
N GLY A 173 -8.25 -4.25 6.30
CA GLY A 173 -8.85 -5.56 6.06
C GLY A 173 -8.12 -6.31 4.96
N ILE A 174 -8.23 -7.62 4.99
CA ILE A 174 -7.82 -8.51 3.92
C ILE A 174 -8.92 -9.53 3.64
N ASP A 175 -9.12 -9.92 2.40
CA ASP A 175 -9.99 -11.03 2.05
C ASP A 175 -9.30 -12.36 2.40
N GLY A 176 -9.57 -12.87 3.61
CA GLY A 176 -9.01 -14.13 4.09
C GLY A 176 -9.42 -15.33 3.25
N GLN A 177 -10.60 -15.29 2.60
CA GLN A 177 -11.08 -16.39 1.75
C GLN A 177 -10.28 -16.50 0.47
N ARG A 178 -9.90 -15.39 -0.14
CA ARG A 178 -9.04 -15.36 -1.31
C ARG A 178 -7.72 -16.09 -1.06
N TYR A 179 -7.06 -15.82 0.07
CA TYR A 179 -5.83 -16.53 0.47
C TYR A 179 -6.09 -17.98 0.87
N ALA A 180 -7.19 -18.29 1.55
CA ALA A 180 -7.55 -19.64 1.94
C ALA A 180 -7.84 -20.55 0.75
N ASN A 181 -8.39 -20.01 -0.34
CA ASN A 181 -8.74 -20.72 -1.56
C ASN A 181 -7.61 -20.74 -2.61
N ALA A 182 -6.50 -20.04 -2.36
CA ALA A 182 -5.37 -19.99 -3.26
C ALA A 182 -4.80 -21.41 -3.52
N LYS A 183 -4.26 -21.62 -4.71
CA LYS A 183 -3.64 -22.90 -5.09
C LYS A 183 -2.33 -23.08 -4.34
N ILE A 184 -2.11 -24.27 -3.79
CA ILE A 184 -0.81 -24.62 -3.20
C ILE A 184 0.21 -24.83 -4.31
N ASN A 185 1.36 -24.17 -4.19
CA ASN A 185 2.52 -24.45 -5.02
C ASN A 185 3.39 -25.50 -4.33
N ASN A 186 3.42 -26.72 -4.88
CA ASN A 186 4.16 -27.83 -4.31
C ASN A 186 5.67 -27.57 -4.21
N GLU A 187 6.24 -26.71 -5.04
CA GLU A 187 7.65 -26.32 -4.95
C GLU A 187 7.95 -25.53 -3.67
N TYR A 188 6.97 -24.79 -3.16
CA TYR A 188 7.11 -23.96 -1.95
C TYR A 188 6.61 -24.65 -0.68
N SER A 189 5.80 -25.70 -0.82
CA SER A 189 5.22 -26.44 0.31
C SER A 189 6.05 -27.64 0.73
N ASN A 190 7.03 -28.07 -0.07
CA ASN A 190 7.89 -29.20 0.23
C ASN A 190 9.06 -28.77 1.13
N GLY A 191 9.21 -29.45 2.27
CA GLY A 191 10.29 -29.19 3.22
C GLY A 191 10.04 -27.97 4.11
N HIS A 192 11.10 -27.47 4.72
CA HIS A 192 11.05 -26.35 5.64
C HIS A 192 11.24 -25.03 4.87
N THR A 193 10.15 -24.31 4.62
CA THR A 193 10.19 -23.07 3.83
C THR A 193 9.87 -21.85 4.65
N VAL A 194 10.70 -20.81 4.49
CA VAL A 194 10.52 -19.47 5.09
C VAL A 194 10.34 -18.47 3.95
N GLY A 195 9.18 -17.84 3.89
CA GLY A 195 8.81 -16.87 2.87
C GLY A 195 8.97 -15.43 3.33
N PHE A 196 9.41 -14.59 2.42
CA PHE A 196 9.48 -13.13 2.57
C PHE A 196 8.95 -12.45 1.31
N ILE A 197 8.15 -11.40 1.48
CA ILE A 197 7.70 -10.54 0.38
C ILE A 197 8.05 -9.09 0.70
N GLY A 198 8.86 -8.48 -0.15
CA GLY A 198 9.23 -7.07 0.03
C GLY A 198 10.19 -6.58 -1.05
N ARG A 199 10.35 -5.26 -1.15
CA ARG A 199 11.39 -4.68 -2.01
C ARG A 199 12.75 -5.07 -1.50
N ILE A 200 13.56 -5.70 -2.35
CA ILE A 200 14.86 -6.30 -1.97
C ILE A 200 15.82 -5.24 -1.45
N GLU A 201 15.87 -4.08 -2.11
CA GLU A 201 16.80 -2.99 -1.80
C GLU A 201 16.31 -2.03 -0.70
N GLU A 202 15.18 -2.33 -0.05
CA GLU A 202 14.61 -1.46 0.99
C GLU A 202 15.02 -1.93 2.40
N PRO A 203 16.01 -1.28 3.07
CA PRO A 203 16.60 -1.78 4.32
C PRO A 203 15.58 -1.95 5.46
N ARG A 204 14.57 -1.07 5.53
CA ARG A 204 13.53 -1.13 6.56
C ARG A 204 12.64 -2.38 6.49
N LYS A 205 12.68 -3.12 5.36
CA LYS A 205 11.98 -4.40 5.20
C LYS A 205 12.68 -5.57 5.88
N GLY A 206 13.91 -5.38 6.35
CA GLY A 206 14.62 -6.35 7.17
C GLY A 206 15.16 -7.56 6.43
N LEU A 207 15.18 -7.56 5.08
CA LEU A 207 15.70 -8.70 4.30
C LEU A 207 17.12 -9.11 4.70
N GLN A 208 18.00 -8.12 5.01
CA GLN A 208 19.36 -8.42 5.46
C GLN A 208 19.35 -9.24 6.76
N VAL A 209 18.49 -8.87 7.73
CA VAL A 209 18.38 -9.60 8.99
C VAL A 209 17.91 -11.03 8.76
N LEU A 210 16.94 -11.22 7.86
CA LEU A 210 16.46 -12.55 7.48
C LEU A 210 17.59 -13.38 6.86
N ILE A 211 18.34 -12.81 5.92
CA ILE A 211 19.48 -13.50 5.26
C ILE A 211 20.59 -13.86 6.26
N ASP A 212 20.93 -12.97 7.18
CA ASP A 212 21.92 -13.22 8.22
C ASP A 212 21.51 -14.37 9.13
N SER A 213 20.20 -14.53 9.39
CA SER A 213 19.66 -15.63 10.19
C SER A 213 19.79 -17.01 9.52
N LEU A 214 19.92 -17.07 8.19
CA LEU A 214 19.99 -18.32 7.43
C LEU A 214 21.12 -19.24 7.92
N SER A 215 22.28 -18.67 8.24
CA SER A 215 23.44 -19.44 8.74
C SER A 215 23.18 -20.09 10.09
N ILE A 216 22.32 -19.48 10.91
CA ILE A 216 21.93 -19.98 12.22
C ILE A 216 20.88 -21.08 12.05
N VAL A 217 19.81 -20.77 11.30
CA VAL A 217 18.68 -21.68 11.08
C VAL A 217 19.14 -22.99 10.39
N ALA A 218 20.02 -22.89 9.39
CA ALA A 218 20.53 -24.05 8.66
C ALA A 218 21.33 -25.05 9.51
N ARG A 219 21.82 -24.64 10.70
CA ARG A 219 22.46 -25.56 11.64
C ARG A 219 21.46 -26.50 12.32
N PHE A 220 20.24 -26.02 12.55
CA PHE A 220 19.18 -26.77 13.23
C PHE A 220 18.23 -27.44 12.24
N ILE A 221 18.03 -26.82 11.07
CA ILE A 221 17.14 -27.30 10.00
C ILE A 221 17.95 -27.36 8.70
N PRO A 222 18.67 -28.47 8.45
CA PRO A 222 19.61 -28.58 7.33
C PRO A 222 18.99 -28.46 5.94
N ASP A 223 17.71 -28.68 5.77
CA ASP A 223 16.94 -28.60 4.53
C ASP A 223 16.12 -27.32 4.37
N VAL A 224 16.27 -26.34 5.27
CA VAL A 224 15.54 -25.07 5.19
C VAL A 224 15.78 -24.35 3.88
N GLN A 225 14.71 -23.82 3.29
CA GLN A 225 14.72 -22.96 2.09
C GLN A 225 14.12 -21.58 2.42
N PHE A 226 14.86 -20.52 2.09
CA PHE A 226 14.38 -19.15 2.17
C PHE A 226 13.91 -18.70 0.79
N LEU A 227 12.64 -18.33 0.68
CA LEU A 227 12.00 -17.91 -0.56
C LEU A 227 11.73 -16.42 -0.47
N VAL A 228 12.40 -15.62 -1.29
CA VAL A 228 12.34 -14.15 -1.26
C VAL A 228 11.66 -13.65 -2.52
N ALA A 229 10.51 -13.03 -2.36
CA ALA A 229 9.74 -12.43 -3.45
C ALA A 229 9.73 -10.90 -3.35
N GLY A 230 9.75 -10.24 -4.50
CA GLY A 230 9.66 -8.79 -4.61
C GLY A 230 10.60 -8.21 -5.65
N PRO A 231 10.37 -6.94 -6.05
CA PRO A 231 11.21 -6.26 -7.01
C PRO A 231 12.54 -5.82 -6.38
N GLY A 232 13.58 -5.68 -7.20
CA GLY A 232 14.91 -5.19 -6.85
C GLY A 232 16.02 -6.14 -7.26
N ASP A 233 17.26 -5.70 -7.14
CA ASP A 233 18.46 -6.49 -7.46
C ASP A 233 18.92 -7.30 -6.25
N SER A 234 18.96 -8.60 -6.39
CA SER A 234 19.42 -9.55 -5.37
C SER A 234 20.92 -9.85 -5.45
N SER A 235 21.63 -9.31 -6.43
CA SER A 235 23.03 -9.68 -6.74
C SER A 235 23.99 -9.41 -5.58
N GLU A 236 23.84 -8.32 -4.86
CA GLU A 236 24.66 -7.99 -3.70
C GLU A 236 24.47 -8.96 -2.53
N PHE A 237 23.23 -9.36 -2.27
CA PHE A 237 22.93 -10.35 -1.24
C PHE A 237 23.53 -11.71 -1.60
N THR A 238 23.36 -12.11 -2.85
CA THR A 238 23.88 -13.39 -3.34
C THR A 238 25.40 -13.44 -3.29
N LYS A 239 26.10 -12.34 -3.62
CA LYS A 239 27.58 -12.25 -3.56
C LYS A 239 28.12 -12.40 -2.13
N LYS A 240 27.43 -11.83 -1.14
CA LYS A 240 27.85 -11.83 0.27
C LYS A 240 27.57 -13.17 0.98
N LEU A 241 26.68 -14.00 0.43
CA LEU A 241 26.33 -15.30 1.02
C LEU A 241 27.48 -16.29 0.88
N ASN A 242 27.68 -17.09 1.95
CA ASN A 242 28.54 -18.28 1.87
C ASN A 242 28.04 -19.19 0.74
N PRO A 243 28.93 -19.68 -0.16
CA PRO A 243 28.55 -20.55 -1.27
C PRO A 243 27.71 -21.75 -0.87
N GLN A 244 27.95 -22.34 0.31
CA GLN A 244 27.16 -23.47 0.84
C GLN A 244 25.72 -23.11 1.20
N LEU A 245 25.42 -21.83 1.45
CA LEU A 245 24.08 -21.34 1.79
C LEU A 245 23.34 -20.77 0.57
N ARG A 246 24.02 -20.54 -0.55
CA ARG A 246 23.39 -19.99 -1.76
C ARG A 246 22.26 -20.84 -2.32
N SER A 247 22.38 -22.16 -2.23
CA SER A 247 21.35 -23.11 -2.67
C SER A 247 20.11 -23.12 -1.77
N ARG A 248 20.17 -22.50 -0.59
CA ARG A 248 19.10 -22.45 0.39
C ARG A 248 18.28 -21.17 0.35
N ILE A 249 18.62 -20.24 -0.52
CA ILE A 249 17.85 -19.04 -0.76
C ILE A 249 17.50 -18.93 -2.24
N LYS A 250 16.23 -18.67 -2.52
CA LYS A 250 15.71 -18.50 -3.87
C LYS A 250 15.05 -17.14 -3.98
N PHE A 251 15.51 -16.30 -4.91
CA PHE A 251 14.89 -15.03 -5.25
C PHE A 251 13.91 -15.25 -6.40
N LEU A 252 12.63 -14.96 -6.15
CA LEU A 252 11.52 -15.26 -7.07
C LEU A 252 11.17 -14.08 -7.99
N GLY A 253 11.71 -12.88 -7.70
CA GLY A 253 11.32 -11.66 -8.39
C GLY A 253 9.93 -11.16 -7.98
N LEU A 254 9.34 -10.32 -8.82
CA LEU A 254 8.00 -9.80 -8.60
C LEU A 254 6.96 -10.89 -8.88
N LEU A 255 6.09 -11.14 -7.91
CA LEU A 255 4.95 -12.05 -8.06
C LEU A 255 3.71 -11.29 -8.52
N SER A 256 2.91 -11.90 -9.38
CA SER A 256 1.53 -11.47 -9.64
C SER A 256 0.66 -11.64 -8.39
N ASN A 257 -0.57 -11.13 -8.40
CA ASN A 257 -1.47 -11.30 -7.25
C ASN A 257 -1.76 -12.79 -6.99
N GLU A 258 -2.06 -13.57 -8.03
CA GLU A 258 -2.31 -14.99 -7.89
C GLU A 258 -1.09 -15.77 -7.38
N GLU A 259 0.10 -15.44 -7.88
CA GLU A 259 1.35 -16.04 -7.40
C GLU A 259 1.64 -15.66 -5.95
N LYS A 260 1.34 -14.42 -5.53
CA LYS A 260 1.50 -13.98 -4.14
C LYS A 260 0.56 -14.73 -3.20
N GLU A 261 -0.69 -14.93 -3.59
CA GLU A 261 -1.67 -15.70 -2.83
C GLU A 261 -1.22 -17.16 -2.70
N SER A 262 -0.82 -17.77 -3.81
CA SER A 262 -0.27 -19.13 -3.85
C SER A 262 1.00 -19.25 -3.00
N PHE A 263 1.90 -18.30 -3.06
CA PHE A 263 3.12 -18.25 -2.26
C PHE A 263 2.79 -18.20 -0.76
N LEU A 264 1.94 -17.29 -0.32
CA LEU A 264 1.55 -17.15 1.09
C LEU A 264 0.81 -18.36 1.62
N LYS A 265 0.02 -19.05 0.76
CA LYS A 265 -0.66 -20.30 1.10
C LYS A 265 0.30 -21.48 1.26
N SER A 266 1.45 -21.44 0.57
CA SER A 266 2.35 -22.59 0.41
C SER A 266 3.52 -22.59 1.38
N VAL A 267 4.06 -21.41 1.73
CA VAL A 267 5.19 -21.34 2.67
C VAL A 267 4.77 -21.73 4.08
N GLN A 268 5.64 -22.39 4.82
CA GLN A 268 5.34 -22.81 6.19
C GLN A 268 5.43 -21.66 7.20
N ILE A 269 6.37 -20.76 7.00
CA ILE A 269 6.56 -19.57 7.84
C ILE A 269 6.67 -18.37 6.92
N TYR A 270 5.89 -17.32 7.20
CA TYR A 270 6.02 -16.03 6.55
C TYR A 270 6.66 -15.03 7.52
N VAL A 271 7.67 -14.30 7.05
CA VAL A 271 8.38 -13.25 7.81
C VAL A 271 8.17 -11.91 7.10
N ALA A 272 7.76 -10.87 7.89
CA ALA A 272 7.48 -9.51 7.41
C ALA A 272 8.15 -8.45 8.27
#